data_621ba5538fdb23840bab0c25633309d0
#
_entry.id   621ba5538fdb23840bab0c25633309d0
#
_cell.length_a   1.000
_cell.length_b   1.000
_cell.length_c   1.000
_cell.angle_alpha   90.00
_cell.angle_beta   90.00
_cell.angle_gamma   90.00
#
_symmetry.space_group_name_H-M   'P 1'
#
loop_
_entity.id
_entity.type
_entity.pdbx_description
1 polymer ?
#
loop_
_entity_poly.entity_id
_entity_poly.type
_entity_poly.pdbx_seq_one_letter_code
_entity_poly.pdbx_strand_id
1 'polypeptide(L)'
;TIETCIEITQRQIDGETIQKLIDLGKDMLSHPVEILPGIENAVKSLQDNYQLMIITKGDLFDQESKIARSGLADYFDIIEVVSEKNERTYQNLLNKYDINSNDFLMIGNSIKSDILPICKIGGEAIHIPFHTTWEHEIVSQKDADGHQYYTLSSVEELQQCIGQINQRKMNSF
;
A
#
# COMPACT_ATOMS: atom_id res chain seq x y z
N THR A 1 -13.14 3.83 18.54
CA THR A 1 -14.48 3.63 17.97
C THR A 1 -15.58 4.03 18.96
N ILE A 2 -16.84 4.13 18.51
CA ILE A 2 -17.97 4.45 19.41
C ILE A 2 -18.10 3.38 20.50
N GLU A 3 -17.94 2.09 20.15
CA GLU A 3 -17.96 0.98 21.12
C GLU A 3 -16.91 1.17 22.23
N THR A 4 -15.68 1.50 21.88
CA THR A 4 -14.61 1.78 22.84
C THR A 4 -14.98 2.93 23.78
N CYS A 5 -15.58 4.00 23.24
CA CYS A 5 -16.04 5.12 24.07
C CYS A 5 -17.16 4.71 25.04
N ILE A 6 -18.10 3.88 24.58
CA ILE A 6 -19.18 3.33 25.42
C ILE A 6 -18.60 2.46 26.54
N GLU A 7 -17.61 1.64 26.25
CA GLU A 7 -16.93 0.78 27.24
C GLU A 7 -16.16 1.60 28.28
N ILE A 8 -15.30 2.52 27.84
CA ILE A 8 -14.47 3.37 28.73
C ILE A 8 -15.35 4.22 29.65
N THR A 9 -16.48 4.73 29.15
CA THR A 9 -17.41 5.56 29.96
C THR A 9 -18.40 4.71 30.76
N GLN A 10 -18.23 3.40 30.80
CA GLN A 10 -19.15 2.48 31.48
C GLN A 10 -20.61 2.66 31.04
N ARG A 11 -20.85 2.94 29.76
CA ARG A 11 -22.16 3.23 29.15
C ARG A 11 -22.80 4.56 29.60
N GLN A 12 -22.03 5.48 30.16
CA GLN A 12 -22.49 6.80 30.60
C GLN A 12 -22.25 7.91 29.58
N ILE A 13 -21.81 7.56 28.35
CA ILE A 13 -21.65 8.52 27.27
C ILE A 13 -23.01 9.06 26.83
N ASP A 14 -23.12 10.36 26.68
CA ASP A 14 -24.35 11.01 26.24
C ASP A 14 -24.47 10.98 24.69
N GLY A 15 -25.70 11.18 24.21
CA GLY A 15 -26.00 11.14 22.77
C GLY A 15 -25.33 12.25 21.98
N GLU A 16 -25.08 13.42 22.59
CA GLU A 16 -24.38 14.53 21.92
C GLU A 16 -22.92 14.19 21.67
N THR A 17 -22.25 13.58 22.64
CA THR A 17 -20.88 13.10 22.49
C THR A 17 -20.78 12.00 21.42
N ILE A 18 -21.74 11.06 21.39
CA ILE A 18 -21.82 10.05 20.32
C ILE A 18 -21.98 10.72 18.95
N GLN A 19 -22.87 11.71 18.84
CA GLN A 19 -23.06 12.44 17.58
C GLN A 19 -21.78 13.14 17.11
N LYS A 20 -21.05 13.80 18.01
CA LYS A 20 -19.75 14.43 17.70
C LYS A 20 -18.72 13.41 17.18
N LEU A 21 -18.69 12.20 17.75
CA LEU A 21 -17.79 11.13 17.27
C LEU A 21 -18.19 10.65 15.89
N ILE A 22 -19.49 10.53 15.60
CA ILE A 22 -19.99 10.17 14.26
C ILE A 22 -19.61 11.25 13.25
N ASP A 23 -19.82 12.52 13.59
CA ASP A 23 -19.53 13.64 12.69
C ASP A 23 -18.03 13.75 12.42
N LEU A 24 -17.18 13.58 13.43
CA LEU A 24 -15.73 13.51 13.26
C LEU A 24 -15.34 12.36 12.32
N GLY A 25 -15.96 11.18 12.47
CA GLY A 25 -15.72 10.05 11.58
C GLY A 25 -16.12 10.35 10.13
N LYS A 26 -17.25 11.01 9.90
CA LYS A 26 -17.69 11.45 8.58
C LYS A 26 -16.73 12.48 7.96
N ASP A 27 -16.29 13.45 8.75
CA ASP A 27 -15.33 14.47 8.32
C ASP A 27 -14.00 13.84 7.91
N MET A 28 -13.52 12.85 8.67
CA MET A 28 -12.31 12.08 8.31
C MET A 28 -12.49 11.33 6.97
N LEU A 29 -13.65 10.70 6.75
CA LEU A 29 -13.93 9.99 5.49
C LEU A 29 -14.09 10.94 4.30
N SER A 30 -14.55 12.16 4.52
CA SER A 30 -14.73 13.19 3.47
C SER A 30 -13.47 14.03 3.22
N HIS A 31 -12.42 13.85 4.03
CA HIS A 31 -11.19 14.63 3.89
C HIS A 31 -10.57 14.47 2.50
N PRO A 32 -10.08 15.55 1.86
CA PRO A 32 -9.42 15.45 0.56
C PRO A 32 -8.28 14.44 0.56
N VAL A 33 -8.15 13.70 -0.54
CA VAL A 33 -7.00 12.81 -0.73
C VAL A 33 -5.85 13.65 -1.27
N GLU A 34 -4.79 13.79 -0.47
CA GLU A 34 -3.58 14.48 -0.90
C GLU A 34 -2.62 13.48 -1.53
N ILE A 35 -2.27 13.73 -2.79
CA ILE A 35 -1.27 12.92 -3.49
C ILE A 35 0.12 13.42 -3.12
N LEU A 36 0.97 12.49 -2.72
CA LEU A 36 2.36 12.82 -2.40
C LEU A 36 3.09 13.36 -3.64
N PRO A 37 3.99 14.34 -3.45
CA PRO A 37 4.78 14.89 -4.55
C PRO A 37 5.47 13.79 -5.38
N GLY A 38 5.45 13.93 -6.70
CA GLY A 38 6.10 12.98 -7.61
C GLY A 38 5.29 11.73 -7.98
N ILE A 39 4.29 11.32 -7.19
CA ILE A 39 3.53 10.09 -7.43
C ILE A 39 2.83 10.10 -8.80
N GLU A 40 2.13 11.17 -9.14
CA GLU A 40 1.41 11.25 -10.40
C GLU A 40 2.36 11.12 -11.61
N ASN A 41 3.49 11.80 -11.58
CA ASN A 41 4.50 11.73 -12.63
C ASN A 41 5.11 10.32 -12.72
N ALA A 42 5.40 9.69 -11.58
CA ALA A 42 5.94 8.33 -11.55
C ALA A 42 4.95 7.34 -12.16
N VAL A 43 3.68 7.37 -11.77
CA VAL A 43 2.64 6.49 -12.30
C VAL A 43 2.47 6.69 -13.82
N LYS A 44 2.35 7.95 -14.28
CA LYS A 44 2.28 8.27 -15.71
C LYS A 44 3.44 7.73 -16.52
N SER A 45 4.64 7.77 -15.96
CA SER A 45 5.85 7.31 -16.66
C SER A 45 5.94 5.78 -16.78
N LEU A 46 5.19 5.06 -15.96
CA LEU A 46 5.22 3.60 -15.91
C LEU A 46 4.10 2.96 -16.72
N GLN A 47 2.95 3.61 -16.88
CA GLN A 47 1.74 3.03 -17.48
C GLN A 47 1.94 2.52 -18.92
N ASP A 48 2.83 3.12 -19.71
CA ASP A 48 3.06 2.71 -21.10
C ASP A 48 3.91 1.43 -21.22
N ASN A 49 4.61 1.06 -20.16
CA ASN A 49 5.57 -0.04 -20.17
C ASN A 49 5.24 -1.17 -19.19
N TYR A 50 4.32 -0.93 -18.25
CA TYR A 50 3.99 -1.88 -17.19
C TYR A 50 2.49 -1.92 -16.97
N GLN A 51 1.97 -3.09 -16.62
CA GLN A 51 0.64 -3.21 -16.07
C GLN A 51 0.66 -2.72 -14.61
N LEU A 52 -0.15 -1.74 -14.29
CA LEU A 52 -0.16 -1.13 -12.97
C LEU A 52 -1.31 -1.66 -12.11
N MET A 53 -1.00 -2.03 -10.87
CA MET A 53 -1.96 -2.55 -9.92
C MET A 53 -1.90 -1.77 -8.60
N ILE A 54 -3.06 -1.34 -8.08
CA ILE A 54 -3.20 -0.90 -6.70
C ILE A 54 -3.58 -2.10 -5.84
N ILE A 55 -2.83 -2.32 -4.75
CA ILE A 55 -3.20 -3.28 -3.71
C ILE A 55 -3.26 -2.53 -2.39
N THR A 56 -4.47 -2.39 -1.84
CA THR A 56 -4.70 -1.67 -0.59
C THR A 56 -5.42 -2.54 0.43
N LYS A 57 -5.22 -2.24 1.72
CA LYS A 57 -5.89 -2.92 2.83
C LYS A 57 -6.89 -1.98 3.48
N GLY A 58 -8.12 -2.46 3.72
CA GLY A 58 -9.13 -1.69 4.42
C GLY A 58 -10.56 -2.07 4.06
N ASP A 59 -11.49 -1.19 4.42
CA ASP A 59 -12.87 -1.30 3.98
C ASP A 59 -12.99 -1.02 2.48
N LEU A 60 -13.74 -1.85 1.77
CA LEU A 60 -13.85 -1.78 0.32
C LEU A 60 -14.33 -0.39 -0.15
N PHE A 61 -15.45 0.10 0.42
CA PHE A 61 -16.04 1.37 0.00
C PHE A 61 -15.15 2.56 0.32
N ASP A 62 -14.46 2.54 1.48
CA ASP A 62 -13.52 3.59 1.86
C ASP A 62 -12.35 3.63 0.88
N GLN A 63 -11.74 2.49 0.58
CA GLN A 63 -10.58 2.44 -0.31
C GLN A 63 -10.94 2.78 -1.76
N GLU A 64 -12.04 2.26 -2.30
CA GLU A 64 -12.53 2.62 -3.63
C GLU A 64 -12.83 4.12 -3.73
N SER A 65 -13.49 4.68 -2.72
CA SER A 65 -13.76 6.13 -2.66
C SER A 65 -12.49 6.96 -2.63
N LYS A 66 -11.46 6.56 -1.88
CA LYS A 66 -10.17 7.24 -1.84
C LYS A 66 -9.45 7.18 -3.18
N ILE A 67 -9.42 6.01 -3.81
CA ILE A 67 -8.79 5.83 -5.12
C ILE A 67 -9.51 6.69 -6.17
N ALA A 68 -10.84 6.68 -6.22
CA ALA A 68 -11.59 7.51 -7.14
C ALA A 68 -11.33 9.01 -6.93
N ARG A 69 -11.28 9.48 -5.67
CA ARG A 69 -11.01 10.90 -5.35
C ARG A 69 -9.56 11.31 -5.54
N SER A 70 -8.63 10.36 -5.61
CA SER A 70 -7.22 10.67 -5.83
C SER A 70 -6.95 11.21 -7.24
N GLY A 71 -7.83 10.94 -8.20
CA GLY A 71 -7.61 11.24 -9.62
C GLY A 71 -6.58 10.34 -10.30
N LEU A 72 -6.11 9.30 -9.61
CA LEU A 72 -5.10 8.37 -10.15
C LEU A 72 -5.71 7.05 -10.66
N ALA A 73 -7.00 6.81 -10.44
CA ALA A 73 -7.65 5.53 -10.77
C ALA A 73 -7.42 5.11 -12.23
N ASP A 74 -7.50 6.05 -13.16
CA ASP A 74 -7.40 5.78 -14.62
C ASP A 74 -5.99 5.35 -15.08
N TYR A 75 -4.98 5.48 -14.22
CA TYR A 75 -3.62 5.02 -14.52
C TYR A 75 -3.37 3.55 -14.16
N PHE A 76 -4.32 2.92 -13.47
CA PHE A 76 -4.18 1.55 -12.99
C PHE A 76 -5.12 0.59 -13.69
N ASP A 77 -4.56 -0.51 -14.20
CA ASP A 77 -5.33 -1.57 -14.87
C ASP A 77 -6.13 -2.42 -13.87
N ILE A 78 -5.61 -2.54 -12.64
CA ILE A 78 -6.17 -3.41 -11.61
C ILE A 78 -6.20 -2.67 -10.27
N ILE A 79 -7.33 -2.79 -9.57
CA ILE A 79 -7.50 -2.28 -8.21
C ILE A 79 -7.99 -3.42 -7.33
N GLU A 80 -7.21 -3.77 -6.30
CA GLU A 80 -7.51 -4.82 -5.33
C GLU A 80 -7.56 -4.27 -3.91
N VAL A 81 -8.69 -4.46 -3.25
CA VAL A 81 -8.86 -4.17 -1.83
C VAL A 81 -8.86 -5.49 -1.07
N VAL A 82 -7.89 -5.66 -0.18
CA VAL A 82 -7.69 -6.90 0.56
C VAL A 82 -7.91 -6.70 2.06
N SER A 83 -8.29 -7.76 2.76
CA SER A 83 -8.43 -7.73 4.22
C SER A 83 -7.07 -7.73 4.93
N GLU A 84 -6.09 -8.43 4.35
CA GLU A 84 -4.74 -8.55 4.88
C GLU A 84 -3.71 -8.58 3.75
N LYS A 85 -2.52 -8.00 4.01
CA LYS A 85 -1.36 -8.02 3.12
C LYS A 85 -0.34 -9.01 3.68
N ASN A 86 -0.37 -10.23 3.19
CA ASN A 86 0.54 -11.32 3.57
C ASN A 86 0.88 -12.18 2.35
N GLU A 87 1.81 -13.13 2.51
CA GLU A 87 2.30 -14.00 1.43
C GLU A 87 1.15 -14.72 0.70
N ARG A 88 0.18 -15.26 1.47
CA ARG A 88 -0.96 -16.00 0.91
C ARG A 88 -1.86 -15.10 0.06
N THR A 89 -2.13 -13.89 0.53
CA THR A 89 -2.95 -12.92 -0.20
C THR A 89 -2.27 -12.53 -1.50
N TYR A 90 -0.99 -12.19 -1.47
CA TYR A 90 -0.25 -11.85 -2.68
C TYR A 90 -0.16 -13.02 -3.66
N GLN A 91 0.13 -14.23 -3.18
CA GLN A 91 0.16 -15.42 -4.04
C GLN A 91 -1.21 -15.67 -4.72
N ASN A 92 -2.32 -15.49 -3.99
CA ASN A 92 -3.66 -15.63 -4.55
C ASN A 92 -3.93 -14.55 -5.61
N LEU A 93 -3.51 -13.30 -5.39
CA LEU A 93 -3.65 -12.22 -6.36
C LEU A 93 -2.83 -12.50 -7.63
N LEU A 94 -1.57 -12.89 -7.49
CA LEU A 94 -0.72 -13.22 -8.63
C LEU A 94 -1.32 -14.39 -9.45
N ASN A 95 -1.82 -15.42 -8.78
CA ASN A 95 -2.50 -16.54 -9.44
C ASN A 95 -3.81 -16.10 -10.13
N LYS A 96 -4.58 -15.20 -9.51
CA LYS A 96 -5.84 -14.67 -10.08
C LYS A 96 -5.61 -13.98 -11.42
N TYR A 97 -4.48 -13.28 -11.56
CA TYR A 97 -4.15 -12.51 -12.75
C TYR A 97 -3.10 -13.19 -13.66
N ASP A 98 -2.76 -14.45 -13.36
CA ASP A 98 -1.75 -15.22 -14.12
C ASP A 98 -0.39 -14.50 -14.21
N ILE A 99 0.01 -13.86 -13.10
CA ILE A 99 1.27 -13.13 -12.97
C ILE A 99 2.31 -14.00 -12.27
N ASN A 100 3.48 -14.18 -12.90
CA ASN A 100 4.60 -14.86 -12.24
C ASN A 100 5.22 -13.92 -11.18
N SER A 101 5.54 -14.44 -10.00
CA SER A 101 6.15 -13.65 -8.94
C SER A 101 7.46 -12.95 -9.38
N ASN A 102 8.25 -13.58 -10.24
CA ASN A 102 9.48 -12.99 -10.79
C ASN A 102 9.21 -11.75 -11.69
N ASP A 103 8.01 -11.62 -12.22
CA ASP A 103 7.60 -10.49 -13.05
C ASP A 103 6.82 -9.44 -12.27
N PHE A 104 6.68 -9.64 -10.96
CA PHE A 104 5.98 -8.73 -10.07
C PHE A 104 6.96 -7.87 -9.25
N LEU A 105 6.71 -6.57 -9.24
CA LEU A 105 7.43 -5.59 -8.43
C LEU A 105 6.44 -4.86 -7.52
N MET A 106 6.64 -4.96 -6.22
CA MET A 106 5.89 -4.21 -5.22
C MET A 106 6.61 -2.92 -4.86
N ILE A 107 5.85 -1.83 -4.82
CA ILE A 107 6.32 -0.54 -4.33
C ILE A 107 5.43 -0.16 -3.14
N GLY A 108 6.02 0.05 -1.98
CA GLY A 108 5.23 0.33 -0.79
C GLY A 108 6.03 0.95 0.35
N ASN A 109 5.32 1.43 1.36
CA ASN A 109 5.92 2.08 2.52
C ASN A 109 6.02 1.17 3.76
N SER A 110 5.39 0.02 3.75
CA SER A 110 5.42 -0.91 4.88
C SER A 110 6.33 -2.10 4.60
N ILE A 111 7.43 -2.20 5.34
CA ILE A 111 8.32 -3.37 5.25
C ILE A 111 7.54 -4.65 5.57
N LYS A 112 6.68 -4.62 6.60
CA LYS A 112 5.92 -5.78 7.07
C LYS A 112 4.85 -6.23 6.09
N SER A 113 4.07 -5.28 5.58
CA SER A 113 2.85 -5.58 4.81
C SER A 113 3.08 -5.58 3.29
N ASP A 114 4.02 -4.75 2.78
CA ASP A 114 4.26 -4.61 1.35
C ASP A 114 5.51 -5.39 0.91
N ILE A 115 6.62 -5.24 1.62
CA ILE A 115 7.94 -5.65 1.13
C ILE A 115 8.22 -7.12 1.43
N LEU A 116 8.26 -7.51 2.71
CA LEU A 116 8.66 -8.85 3.12
C LEU A 116 7.77 -9.96 2.54
N PRO A 117 6.43 -9.83 2.49
CA PRO A 117 5.60 -10.87 1.91
C PRO A 117 5.90 -11.11 0.41
N ILE A 118 6.25 -10.07 -0.33
CA ILE A 118 6.60 -10.18 -1.75
C ILE A 118 7.96 -10.83 -1.92
N CYS A 119 8.97 -10.41 -1.15
CA CYS A 119 10.30 -11.05 -1.18
C CYS A 119 10.22 -12.55 -0.89
N LYS A 120 9.39 -12.96 0.08
CA LYS A 120 9.20 -14.37 0.47
C LYS A 120 8.56 -15.23 -0.62
N ILE A 121 7.75 -14.66 -1.49
CA ILE A 121 7.15 -15.37 -2.62
C ILE A 121 7.95 -15.24 -3.92
N GLY A 122 9.15 -14.64 -3.86
CA GLY A 122 10.08 -14.52 -4.98
C GLY A 122 9.87 -13.30 -5.89
N GLY A 123 9.06 -12.34 -5.46
CA GLY A 123 8.89 -11.07 -6.17
C GLY A 123 9.96 -10.05 -5.80
N GLU A 124 10.05 -8.98 -6.57
CA GLU A 124 10.90 -7.82 -6.30
C GLU A 124 10.14 -6.79 -5.46
N ALA A 125 10.87 -6.03 -4.63
CA ALA A 125 10.25 -5.02 -3.79
C ALA A 125 11.09 -3.75 -3.67
N ILE A 126 10.41 -2.60 -3.69
CA ILE A 126 10.97 -1.28 -3.44
C ILE A 126 10.24 -0.67 -2.25
N HIS A 127 11.00 -0.37 -1.20
CA HIS A 127 10.53 0.34 -0.02
C HIS A 127 10.76 1.84 -0.19
N ILE A 128 9.70 2.62 -0.10
CA ILE A 128 9.74 4.09 -0.04
C ILE A 128 9.14 4.50 1.30
N PRO A 129 9.96 4.81 2.32
CA PRO A 129 9.46 5.09 3.66
C PRO A 129 8.59 6.36 3.69
N PHE A 130 7.52 6.31 4.45
CA PHE A 130 6.69 7.47 4.76
C PHE A 130 6.89 7.84 6.24
N HIS A 131 6.87 9.13 6.58
CA HIS A 131 7.28 9.60 7.92
C HIS A 131 6.38 9.12 9.06
N THR A 132 5.19 8.62 8.75
CA THR A 132 4.28 8.07 9.76
C THR A 132 4.14 6.58 9.54
N THR A 133 4.99 5.79 10.19
CA THR A 133 4.83 4.34 10.23
C THR A 133 4.03 3.97 11.47
N TRP A 134 2.94 3.22 11.29
CA TRP A 134 2.15 2.72 12.41
C TRP A 134 3.02 1.76 13.25
N GLU A 135 2.90 1.85 14.58
CA GLU A 135 3.67 1.02 15.52
C GLU A 135 3.57 -0.49 15.21
N HIS A 136 2.40 -0.93 14.73
CA HIS A 136 2.15 -2.31 14.30
C HIS A 136 2.84 -2.73 13.00
N GLU A 137 3.36 -1.79 12.21
CA GLU A 137 4.10 -2.00 10.95
C GLU A 137 5.62 -1.98 11.16
N ILE A 138 6.09 -1.73 12.39
CA ILE A 138 7.50 -1.77 12.73
C ILE A 138 7.97 -3.22 12.73
N VAL A 139 8.98 -3.51 11.92
CA VAL A 139 9.61 -4.83 11.81
C VAL A 139 10.95 -4.82 12.55
N SER A 140 11.27 -5.90 13.23
CA SER A 140 12.59 -6.04 13.81
C SER A 140 13.64 -6.15 12.69
N GLN A 141 14.83 -5.60 12.92
CA GLN A 141 15.92 -5.65 11.95
C GLN A 141 16.27 -7.11 11.55
N LYS A 142 16.08 -8.06 12.46
CA LYS A 142 16.29 -9.50 12.21
C LYS A 142 15.31 -10.10 11.21
N ASP A 143 14.07 -9.59 11.15
CA ASP A 143 13.06 -10.10 10.22
C ASP A 143 13.26 -9.49 8.82
N ALA A 144 13.88 -8.31 8.73
CA ALA A 144 14.29 -7.67 7.48
C ALA A 144 15.60 -8.26 6.93
N ASP A 145 16.49 -8.74 7.84
CA ASP A 145 17.77 -9.35 7.48
C ASP A 145 17.54 -10.70 6.76
N GLY A 146 18.05 -10.82 5.54
CA GLY A 146 17.97 -12.03 4.72
C GLY A 146 17.06 -11.92 3.50
N HIS A 147 16.35 -10.81 3.35
CA HIS A 147 15.58 -10.51 2.14
C HIS A 147 16.20 -9.34 1.37
N GLN A 148 16.32 -9.49 0.06
CA GLN A 148 16.84 -8.41 -0.80
C GLN A 148 15.66 -7.56 -1.30
N TYR A 149 15.72 -6.28 -1.01
CA TYR A 149 14.81 -5.26 -1.54
C TYR A 149 15.55 -3.94 -1.66
N TYR A 150 14.98 -3.02 -2.42
CA TYR A 150 15.54 -1.68 -2.60
C TYR A 150 14.87 -0.70 -1.65
N THR A 151 15.62 0.26 -1.12
CA THR A 151 15.06 1.38 -0.35
C THR A 151 15.41 2.67 -1.06
N LEU A 152 14.40 3.48 -1.35
CA LEU A 152 14.54 4.79 -1.97
C LEU A 152 14.16 5.88 -0.97
N SER A 153 14.79 7.03 -1.09
CA SER A 153 14.47 8.20 -0.27
C SER A 153 13.23 8.92 -0.77
N SER A 154 12.95 8.81 -2.06
CA SER A 154 11.83 9.46 -2.71
C SER A 154 11.34 8.70 -3.95
N VAL A 155 10.16 9.09 -4.40
CA VAL A 155 9.51 8.51 -5.59
C VAL A 155 10.22 8.89 -6.89
N GLU A 156 10.95 10.01 -6.92
CA GLU A 156 11.71 10.47 -8.09
C GLU A 156 12.82 9.50 -8.49
N GLU A 157 13.34 8.71 -7.55
CA GLU A 157 14.38 7.70 -7.79
C GLU A 157 13.82 6.41 -8.44
N LEU A 158 12.49 6.27 -8.50
CA LEU A 158 11.82 5.03 -8.87
C LEU A 158 12.18 4.54 -10.28
N GLN A 159 12.15 5.41 -11.27
CA GLN A 159 12.48 5.04 -12.65
C GLN A 159 13.90 4.50 -12.79
N GLN A 160 14.87 5.14 -12.14
CA GLN A 160 16.26 4.70 -12.16
C GLN A 160 16.40 3.32 -11.51
N CYS A 161 15.76 3.11 -10.37
CA CYS A 161 15.78 1.85 -9.65
C CYS A 161 15.16 0.71 -10.48
N ILE A 162 14.00 0.94 -11.09
CA ILE A 162 13.36 -0.04 -11.99
C ILE A 162 14.27 -0.38 -13.18
N GLY A 163 14.93 0.63 -13.76
CA GLY A 163 15.90 0.40 -14.82
C GLY A 163 17.05 -0.53 -14.42
N GLN A 164 17.58 -0.36 -13.20
CA GLN A 164 18.62 -1.24 -12.64
C GLN A 164 18.12 -2.67 -12.41
N ILE A 165 16.89 -2.83 -11.89
CA ILE A 165 16.26 -4.14 -11.70
C ILE A 165 16.15 -4.88 -13.04
N ASN A 166 15.65 -4.20 -14.08
CA ASN A 166 15.49 -4.78 -15.40
C ASN A 166 16.84 -5.21 -16.01
N GLN A 167 17.87 -4.36 -15.92
CA GLN A 167 19.21 -4.69 -16.39
C GLN A 167 19.80 -5.92 -15.68
N ARG A 168 19.61 -6.01 -14.35
CA ARG A 168 20.05 -7.18 -13.59
C ARG A 168 19.35 -8.45 -14.05
N LYS A 169 18.04 -8.42 -14.28
CA LYS A 169 17.26 -9.56 -14.78
C LYS A 169 17.75 -10.00 -16.17
N MET A 170 17.98 -9.06 -17.08
CA MET A 170 18.49 -9.35 -18.43
C MET A 170 19.88 -10.01 -18.43
N ASN A 171 20.75 -9.67 -17.47
CA ASN A 171 22.10 -10.24 -17.35
C ASN A 171 22.13 -11.59 -16.60
N SER A 172 21.00 -12.05 -16.09
CA SER A 172 20.89 -13.32 -15.33
C SER A 172 20.39 -14.48 -16.20
N PHE A 173 20.13 -14.22 -17.48
CA PHE A 173 19.82 -15.18 -18.57
C PHE A 173 21.01 -15.31 -19.52
#